data_b71ecf173d3274feff695ee32d3c4c51
#
_entry.id   b71ecf173d3274feff695ee32d3c4c51
#
_cell.length_a   1.000
_cell.length_b   1.000
_cell.length_c   1.000
_cell.angle_alpha   90.00
_cell.angle_beta   90.00
_cell.angle_gamma   90.00
#
_symmetry.space_group_name_H-M   'P 1'
#
loop_
_entity.id
_entity.type
_entity.pdbx_description
1 polymer ?
#
loop_
_entity_poly.entity_id
_entity_poly.type
_entity_poly.pdbx_seq_one_letter_code
_entity_poly.pdbx_strand_id
1 'polypeptide(L)' 'AGREIRLIVRPDMVSDEECVLIAKELSKRIEKELSYPGQIKVTVIRESRFIEYAK' A
#
# COMPACT_ATOMS: atom_id res chain seq x y z
N ALA A 1 4.09 -13.92 14.05
CA ALA A 1 4.51 -13.14 12.90
C ALA A 1 3.30 -12.50 12.23
N GLY A 2 3.41 -11.22 11.90
CA GLY A 2 2.35 -10.51 11.20
C GLY A 2 2.48 -10.67 9.69
N ARG A 3 1.42 -10.28 9.00
CA ARG A 3 1.44 -10.18 7.54
C ARG A 3 1.51 -8.73 7.12
N GLU A 4 2.05 -8.50 5.95
CA GLU A 4 2.16 -7.16 5.41
C GLU A 4 1.61 -7.12 3.99
N ILE A 5 0.85 -6.07 3.70
CA ILE A 5 0.40 -5.76 2.35
C ILE A 5 1.09 -4.46 1.94
N ARG A 6 1.78 -4.48 0.81
CA ARG A 6 2.42 -3.29 0.27
C ARG A 6 1.75 -2.89 -1.03
N LEU A 7 1.39 -1.62 -1.11
CA LEU A 7 0.85 -1.03 -2.31
C LEU A 7 1.79 0.07 -2.78
N ILE A 8 2.23 -0.04 -4.03
CA ILE A 8 3.12 0.97 -4.62
C ILE A 8 2.29 1.82 -5.58
N VAL A 9 2.32 3.12 -5.37
CA VAL A 9 1.60 4.07 -6.20
C VAL A 9 2.56 5.09 -6.80
N ARG A 10 2.15 5.71 -7.90
CA ARG A 10 2.96 6.71 -8.57
C ARG A 10 2.81 8.07 -7.90
N PRO A 11 3.91 8.78 -7.63
CA PRO A 11 3.84 10.09 -6.95
C PRO A 11 3.11 11.16 -7.76
N ASP A 12 3.08 11.03 -9.08
CA ASP A 12 2.38 11.97 -9.95
C ASP A 12 0.87 11.74 -9.99
N MET A 13 0.40 10.61 -9.48
CA MET A 13 -1.01 10.26 -9.51
C MET A 13 -1.66 10.32 -8.13
N VAL A 14 -0.88 10.20 -7.08
CA VAL A 14 -1.39 10.10 -5.71
C VAL A 14 -0.55 10.98 -4.79
N SER A 15 -1.20 11.88 -4.06
CA SER A 15 -0.53 12.72 -3.07
C SER A 15 -0.29 11.96 -1.77
N ASP A 16 0.52 12.56 -0.88
CA ASP A 16 0.75 11.97 0.44
C ASP A 16 -0.55 11.84 1.24
N GLU A 17 -1.40 12.86 1.15
CA GLU A 17 -2.69 12.85 1.84
C GLU A 17 -3.59 11.73 1.32
N GLU A 18 -3.58 11.52 0.02
CA GLU A 18 -4.33 10.43 -0.59
C GLU A 18 -3.78 9.07 -0.17
N CYS A 19 -2.47 8.95 0.00
CA CYS A 19 -1.88 7.72 0.50
C CYS A 19 -2.38 7.36 1.89
N VAL A 20 -2.52 8.36 2.77
CA VAL A 20 -3.06 8.14 4.11
C VAL A 20 -4.49 7.61 4.02
N LEU A 21 -5.31 8.21 3.16
CA LEU A 21 -6.69 7.77 2.96
C LEU A 21 -6.77 6.35 2.40
N ILE A 22 -5.94 6.05 1.41
CA ILE A 22 -5.88 4.71 0.82
C ILE A 22 -5.52 3.67 1.88
N ALA A 23 -4.51 3.97 2.69
CA ALA A 23 -4.08 3.05 3.75
C ALA A 23 -5.20 2.81 4.76
N LYS A 24 -5.91 3.85 5.16
CA LYS A 24 -7.03 3.73 6.09
C LYS A 24 -8.19 2.92 5.51
N GLU A 25 -8.57 3.21 4.28
CA GLU A 25 -9.65 2.47 3.64
C GLU A 25 -9.30 1.01 3.43
N LEU A 26 -8.08 0.75 2.97
CA LEU A 26 -7.63 -0.61 2.74
C LEU A 26 -7.61 -1.41 4.05
N SER A 27 -7.10 -0.82 5.13
CA SER A 27 -7.07 -1.51 6.42
C SER A 27 -8.48 -1.80 6.94
N LYS A 28 -9.41 -0.87 6.76
CA LYS A 28 -10.80 -1.09 7.16
C LYS A 28 -11.45 -2.22 6.37
N ARG A 29 -11.20 -2.29 5.08
CA ARG A 29 -11.75 -3.36 4.25
C ARG A 29 -11.16 -4.71 4.61
N ILE A 30 -9.88 -4.75 4.92
CA ILE A 30 -9.21 -5.98 5.37
C ILE A 30 -9.84 -6.47 6.67
N GLU A 31 -10.02 -5.57 7.64
CA GLU A 31 -10.66 -5.92 8.91
C GLU A 31 -12.06 -6.47 8.72
N LYS A 32 -12.81 -5.90 7.79
CA LYS A 32 -14.19 -6.27 7.55
C LYS A 32 -14.32 -7.58 6.78
N GLU A 33 -13.45 -7.80 5.80
CA GLU A 33 -13.59 -8.90 4.86
C GLU A 33 -12.74 -10.12 5.20
N LEU A 34 -11.66 -9.92 5.94
CA LEU A 34 -10.75 -11.00 6.30
C LEU A 34 -10.77 -11.25 7.80
N SER A 35 -11.06 -12.48 8.17
CA SER A 35 -10.98 -12.89 9.55
C SER A 35 -9.58 -13.41 9.85
N TYR A 36 -8.67 -12.49 10.14
CA TYR A 36 -7.29 -12.82 10.43
C TYR A 36 -7.01 -12.62 11.92
N PRO A 37 -6.44 -13.61 12.61
CA PRO A 37 -6.26 -13.53 14.07
C PRO A 37 -5.13 -12.62 14.54
N GLY A 38 -4.33 -12.08 13.65
CA GLY A 38 -3.25 -11.16 13.99
C GLY A 38 -3.45 -9.80 13.39
N GLN A 39 -2.41 -8.99 13.41
CA GLN A 39 -2.40 -7.69 12.74
C GLN A 39 -1.90 -7.84 11.32
N ILE A 40 -2.45 -7.05 10.43
CA ILE A 40 -1.97 -6.93 9.05
C ILE A 40 -1.46 -5.52 8.87
N LYS A 41 -0.18 -5.40 8.56
CA LYS A 41 0.44 -4.11 8.30
C LYS A 41 0.12 -3.68 6.88
N VAL A 42 -0.42 -2.49 6.71
CA VAL A 42 -0.71 -1.92 5.39
C VAL A 42 0.26 -0.79 5.12
N THR A 43 1.04 -0.92 4.06
CA THR A 43 2.03 0.08 3.68
C THR A 43 1.71 0.60 2.28
N VAL A 44 1.60 1.91 2.14
CA VAL A 44 1.43 2.56 0.84
C VAL A 44 2.69 3.35 0.53
N ILE A 45 3.32 3.04 -0.58
CA ILE A 45 4.61 3.63 -0.97
C ILE A 45 4.43 4.44 -2.24
N ARG A 46 4.88 5.69 -2.20
CA ARG A 46 4.96 6.52 -3.41
C ARG A 46 6.34 6.34 -4.02
N GLU A 47 6.40 5.83 -5.23
CA GLU A 47 7.67 5.51 -5.86
C GLU A 47 7.62 5.72 -7.36
N SER A 48 8.68 6.29 -7.91
CA SER A 48 8.91 6.35 -9.35
C SER A 48 10.07 5.44 -9.70
N ARG A 49 9.94 4.72 -10.82
CA ARG A 49 11.00 3.84 -11.31
C ARG A 49 11.32 4.16 -12.76
N PHE A 50 12.59 4.21 -13.04
CA PHE A 50 13.11 4.47 -14.39
C PHE A 50 14.04 3.33 -14.74
N ILE A 51 13.72 2.62 -15.82
CA ILE A 51 14.43 1.40 -16.19
C ILE A 51 15.02 1.58 -17.59
N GLU A 52 16.30 1.26 -17.72
CA GLU A 52 16.99 1.21 -19.01
C GLU A 52 17.66 -0.14 -19.16
N TYR A 53 17.64 -0.64 -20.36
CA TYR A 53 18.29 -1.92 -20.67
C TYR A 53 19.53 -1.69 -21.52
N ALA A 54 20.67 -2.18 -21.05
CA ALA A 54 21.89 -2.22 -21.83
C ALA A 54 21.84 -3.44 -22.74
N LYS A 55 22.21 -3.25 -23.99
CA LYS A 55 22.21 -4.36 -24.94
C LYS A 55 23.62 -4.80 -25.26
#